data_3a6c5336a0c97cb1c778290414966915
#
_entry.id   3a6c5336a0c97cb1c778290414966915
#
_cell.length_a   1.000
_cell.length_b   1.000
_cell.length_c   1.000
_cell.angle_alpha   90.00
_cell.angle_beta   90.00
_cell.angle_gamma   90.00
#
_symmetry.space_group_name_H-M   'P 1'
#
loop_
_entity.id
_entity.type
_entity.pdbx_description
1 polymer ?
#
loop_
_entity_poly.entity_id
_entity_poly.type
_entity_poly.pdbx_seq_one_letter_code
_entity_poly.pdbx_strand_id
1 'polypeptide(L)'
;MVQRCTAPERCADARGFLLMEHAVSMSICLLLLSFLAFALVWSWHSYQDEVADAELRQEMQIAAARIVESALLSDHIREYMTGVYEMRQKVRRSDQSEQALDRYWLRNGRIVLNYASFPITGSFAGAGVSVSAFSITPDLWNPRLYHIAITGTSTATGRTHRIETSVYLRENMSGY
;
A
#
# COMPACT_ATOMS: atom_id res chain seq x y z
N MET A 1 -52.07 -66.84 31.83
CA MET A 1 -52.03 -66.65 30.37
C MET A 1 -50.91 -65.58 30.10
N VAL A 2 -49.69 -66.02 29.74
CA VAL A 2 -48.49 -65.22 29.56
C VAL A 2 -48.38 -64.90 28.06
N GLN A 3 -48.62 -63.70 27.64
CA GLN A 3 -48.36 -63.27 26.27
C GLN A 3 -46.87 -63.06 26.10
N ARG A 4 -46.25 -63.90 25.31
CA ARG A 4 -44.88 -63.75 24.80
C ARG A 4 -44.89 -62.59 23.76
N CYS A 5 -44.22 -61.52 24.05
CA CYS A 5 -43.87 -60.52 23.03
C CYS A 5 -42.80 -61.10 22.11
N THR A 6 -43.24 -61.48 20.94
CA THR A 6 -42.34 -61.80 19.79
C THR A 6 -42.16 -60.53 18.98
N ALA A 7 -41.06 -59.82 19.15
CA ALA A 7 -40.66 -58.82 18.17
C ALA A 7 -39.16 -58.47 18.25
N PRO A 8 -38.28 -59.34 17.69
CA PRO A 8 -36.90 -58.92 17.46
C PRO A 8 -36.69 -57.98 16.22
N GLU A 9 -37.68 -57.94 15.31
CA GLU A 9 -37.55 -57.19 14.05
C GLU A 9 -37.63 -55.67 14.17
N ARG A 10 -38.40 -55.14 15.14
CA ARG A 10 -38.50 -53.69 15.33
C ARG A 10 -37.27 -53.03 15.94
N CYS A 11 -36.43 -53.81 16.63
CA CYS A 11 -35.18 -53.26 17.19
C CYS A 11 -34.07 -53.13 16.14
N ALA A 12 -34.09 -53.92 15.07
CA ALA A 12 -33.13 -53.84 13.98
C ALA A 12 -33.36 -52.59 13.10
N ASP A 13 -34.63 -52.28 12.82
CA ASP A 13 -35.02 -51.07 12.06
C ASP A 13 -34.67 -49.79 12.79
N ALA A 14 -34.87 -49.72 14.12
CA ALA A 14 -34.50 -48.54 14.91
C ALA A 14 -32.97 -48.28 14.92
N ARG A 15 -32.14 -49.31 14.89
CA ARG A 15 -30.67 -49.18 14.84
C ARG A 15 -30.19 -48.71 13.45
N GLY A 16 -30.83 -49.16 12.40
CA GLY A 16 -30.53 -48.71 11.03
C GLY A 16 -30.87 -47.23 10.83
N PHE A 17 -31.99 -46.79 11.39
CA PHE A 17 -32.43 -45.40 11.33
C PHE A 17 -31.47 -44.46 12.06
N LEU A 18 -31.01 -44.80 13.25
CA LEU A 18 -30.02 -44.03 14.02
C LEU A 18 -28.68 -43.91 13.30
N LEU A 19 -28.21 -44.96 12.61
CA LEU A 19 -26.98 -44.89 11.82
C LEU A 19 -27.11 -43.98 10.60
N MET A 20 -28.25 -43.98 9.94
CA MET A 20 -28.51 -43.12 8.78
C MET A 20 -28.62 -41.65 9.22
N GLU A 21 -29.28 -41.38 10.32
CA GLU A 21 -29.39 -40.03 10.90
C GLU A 21 -28.01 -39.46 11.28
N HIS A 22 -27.17 -40.30 11.90
CA HIS A 22 -25.80 -39.92 12.26
C HIS A 22 -24.93 -39.66 11.00
N ALA A 23 -25.04 -40.47 9.98
CA ALA A 23 -24.32 -40.28 8.71
C ALA A 23 -24.74 -38.97 8.00
N VAL A 24 -26.03 -38.65 7.99
CA VAL A 24 -26.55 -37.40 7.42
C VAL A 24 -26.05 -36.19 8.23
N SER A 25 -26.13 -36.26 9.57
CA SER A 25 -25.64 -35.20 10.44
C SER A 25 -24.15 -34.96 10.27
N MET A 26 -23.33 -36.02 10.18
CA MET A 26 -21.89 -35.85 9.91
C MET A 26 -21.64 -35.24 8.54
N SER A 27 -22.39 -35.64 7.53
CA SER A 27 -22.24 -35.08 6.17
C SER A 27 -22.53 -33.57 6.15
N ILE A 28 -23.62 -33.16 6.81
CA ILE A 28 -23.95 -31.73 6.93
C ILE A 28 -22.87 -30.97 7.71
N CYS A 29 -22.39 -31.54 8.82
CA CYS A 29 -21.32 -30.96 9.61
C CYS A 29 -20.03 -30.74 8.78
N LEU A 30 -19.62 -31.76 8.00
CA LEU A 30 -18.46 -31.65 7.12
C LEU A 30 -18.63 -30.61 6.02
N LEU A 31 -19.83 -30.44 5.45
CA LEU A 31 -20.14 -29.41 4.49
C LEU A 31 -20.03 -28.02 5.12
N LEU A 32 -20.56 -27.82 6.31
CA LEU A 32 -20.45 -26.55 7.05
C LEU A 32 -19.00 -26.23 7.38
N LEU A 33 -18.23 -27.20 7.87
CA LEU A 33 -16.81 -27.01 8.16
C LEU A 33 -16.01 -26.68 6.90
N SER A 34 -16.30 -27.31 5.77
CA SER A 34 -15.65 -27.01 4.49
C SER A 34 -15.95 -25.58 4.03
N PHE A 35 -17.20 -25.13 4.17
CA PHE A 35 -17.59 -23.77 3.85
C PHE A 35 -16.90 -22.74 4.75
N LEU A 36 -16.84 -23.01 6.06
CA LEU A 36 -16.13 -22.14 7.01
C LEU A 36 -14.64 -22.06 6.70
N ALA A 37 -14.00 -23.19 6.40
CA ALA A 37 -12.59 -23.21 6.03
C ALA A 37 -12.34 -22.39 4.75
N PHE A 38 -13.19 -22.56 3.75
CA PHE A 38 -13.10 -21.76 2.52
C PHE A 38 -13.27 -20.25 2.79
N ALA A 39 -14.28 -19.87 3.59
CA ALA A 39 -14.52 -18.48 3.96
C ALA A 39 -13.33 -17.87 4.71
N LEU A 40 -12.70 -18.62 5.62
CA LEU A 40 -11.51 -18.17 6.36
C LEU A 40 -10.32 -17.95 5.42
N VAL A 41 -10.04 -18.89 4.52
CA VAL A 41 -8.94 -18.76 3.55
C VAL A 41 -9.17 -17.56 2.63
N TRP A 42 -10.38 -17.40 2.11
CA TRP A 42 -10.74 -16.26 1.27
C TRP A 42 -10.60 -14.93 2.01
N SER A 43 -11.10 -14.86 3.26
CA SER A 43 -10.99 -13.67 4.11
C SER A 43 -9.54 -13.32 4.40
N TRP A 44 -8.67 -14.33 4.63
CA TRP A 44 -7.25 -14.13 4.87
C TRP A 44 -6.54 -13.54 3.65
N HIS A 45 -6.78 -14.07 2.45
CA HIS A 45 -6.23 -13.51 1.22
C HIS A 45 -6.69 -12.08 0.97
N SER A 46 -7.99 -11.82 1.14
CA SER A 46 -8.53 -10.48 0.99
C SER A 46 -7.90 -9.49 1.97
N TYR A 47 -7.68 -9.91 3.22
CA TYR A 47 -6.99 -9.09 4.22
C TYR A 47 -5.54 -8.77 3.83
N GLN A 48 -4.79 -9.76 3.33
CA GLN A 48 -3.41 -9.52 2.87
C GLN A 48 -3.34 -8.54 1.71
N ASP A 49 -4.26 -8.62 0.76
CA ASP A 49 -4.34 -7.69 -0.36
C ASP A 49 -4.65 -6.26 0.10
N GLU A 50 -5.59 -6.11 1.03
CA GLU A 50 -5.94 -4.81 1.62
C GLU A 50 -4.76 -4.19 2.39
N VAL A 51 -4.01 -5.00 3.15
CA VAL A 51 -2.81 -4.54 3.86
C VAL A 51 -1.74 -4.06 2.88
N ALA A 52 -1.47 -4.84 1.82
CA ALA A 52 -0.49 -4.45 0.80
C ALA A 52 -0.86 -3.16 0.07
N ASP A 53 -2.16 -2.95 -0.20
CA ASP A 53 -2.64 -1.70 -0.80
C ASP A 53 -2.59 -0.52 0.17
N ALA A 54 -2.84 -0.74 1.46
CA ALA A 54 -2.70 0.28 2.49
C ALA A 54 -1.24 0.72 2.67
N GLU A 55 -0.30 -0.22 2.66
CA GLU A 55 1.14 0.05 2.68
C GLU A 55 1.57 0.88 1.48
N LEU A 56 1.13 0.51 0.26
CA LEU A 56 1.39 1.29 -0.95
C LEU A 56 0.95 2.75 -0.78
N ARG A 57 -0.30 2.97 -0.34
CA ARG A 57 -0.85 4.32 -0.15
C ARG A 57 -0.07 5.10 0.90
N GLN A 58 0.26 4.47 2.02
CA GLN A 58 1.00 5.09 3.10
C GLN A 58 2.41 5.51 2.65
N GLU A 59 3.17 4.63 2.00
CA GLU A 59 4.50 4.96 1.50
C GLU A 59 4.47 6.11 0.50
N MET A 60 3.53 6.09 -0.42
CA MET A 60 3.40 7.16 -1.41
C MET A 60 3.01 8.49 -0.78
N GLN A 61 2.13 8.49 0.24
CA GLN A 61 1.76 9.70 0.98
C GLN A 61 2.95 10.27 1.75
N ILE A 62 3.75 9.43 2.40
CA ILE A 62 4.97 9.86 3.11
C ILE A 62 5.97 10.46 2.12
N ALA A 63 6.18 9.82 0.97
CA ALA A 63 7.06 10.33 -0.06
C ALA A 63 6.59 11.69 -0.61
N ALA A 64 5.31 11.79 -0.94
CA ALA A 64 4.71 13.04 -1.41
C ALA A 64 4.83 14.17 -0.38
N ALA A 65 4.52 13.88 0.90
CA ALA A 65 4.63 14.85 1.98
C ALA A 65 6.07 15.36 2.14
N ARG A 66 7.06 14.48 2.07
CA ARG A 66 8.47 14.84 2.18
C ARG A 66 8.96 15.69 1.00
N ILE A 67 8.52 15.37 -0.21
CA ILE A 67 8.85 16.17 -1.40
C ILE A 67 8.19 17.55 -1.31
N VAL A 68 6.92 17.62 -0.88
CA VAL A 68 6.22 18.89 -0.67
C VAL A 68 6.91 19.74 0.41
N GLU A 69 7.31 19.15 1.52
CA GLU A 69 8.05 19.84 2.58
C GLU A 69 9.36 20.42 2.05
N SER A 70 10.16 19.64 1.32
CA SER A 70 11.39 20.10 0.70
C SER A 70 11.12 21.22 -0.32
N ALA A 71 10.06 21.09 -1.12
CA ALA A 71 9.65 22.12 -2.08
C ALA A 71 9.25 23.43 -1.40
N LEU A 72 8.49 23.39 -0.30
CA LEU A 72 8.09 24.57 0.46
C LEU A 72 9.28 25.31 1.09
N LEU A 73 10.34 24.59 1.45
CA LEU A 73 11.58 25.14 1.98
C LEU A 73 12.50 25.67 0.87
N SER A 74 12.19 25.40 -0.40
CA SER A 74 13.01 25.76 -1.53
C SER A 74 12.63 27.13 -2.12
N ASP A 75 13.58 27.80 -2.70
CA ASP A 75 13.39 29.03 -3.47
C ASP A 75 13.20 28.74 -4.96
N HIS A 76 13.72 27.60 -5.43
CA HIS A 76 13.71 27.22 -6.82
C HIS A 76 13.73 25.70 -6.99
N ILE A 77 12.92 25.22 -7.93
CA ILE A 77 12.91 23.82 -8.38
C ILE A 77 13.29 23.82 -9.85
N ARG A 78 14.28 23.01 -10.21
CA ARG A 78 14.64 22.83 -11.61
C ARG A 78 14.87 21.35 -11.92
N GLU A 79 14.61 20.97 -13.13
CA GLU A 79 15.03 19.70 -13.67
C GLU A 79 16.51 19.79 -14.09
N TYR A 80 17.38 19.11 -13.35
CA TYR A 80 18.84 19.11 -13.62
C TYR A 80 19.19 18.18 -14.79
N MET A 81 18.55 17.00 -14.82
CA MET A 81 18.58 16.02 -15.90
C MET A 81 17.19 15.44 -16.04
N THR A 82 16.88 14.79 -17.15
CA THR A 82 15.59 14.15 -17.35
C THR A 82 15.21 13.26 -16.18
N GLY A 83 14.14 13.62 -15.47
CA GLY A 83 13.64 12.89 -14.29
C GLY A 83 14.45 13.10 -13.00
N VAL A 84 15.41 14.04 -12.97
CA VAL A 84 16.17 14.43 -11.77
C VAL A 84 15.79 15.86 -11.39
N TYR A 85 15.12 16.01 -10.26
CA TYR A 85 14.63 17.31 -9.78
C TYR A 85 15.50 17.81 -8.64
N GLU A 86 16.00 19.03 -8.79
CA GLU A 86 16.86 19.70 -7.83
C GLU A 86 16.09 20.82 -7.16
N MET A 87 16.07 20.79 -5.83
CA MET A 87 15.42 21.78 -4.97
C MET A 87 16.47 22.49 -4.13
N ARG A 88 16.62 23.78 -4.34
CA ARG A 88 17.57 24.60 -3.59
C ARG A 88 16.91 25.19 -2.37
N GLN A 89 17.36 24.80 -1.16
CA GLN A 89 16.78 25.26 0.08
C GLN A 89 17.13 26.72 0.41
N LYS A 90 16.15 27.46 0.96
CA LYS A 90 16.30 28.88 1.36
C LYS A 90 17.17 29.04 2.59
N VAL A 91 17.12 28.08 3.50
CA VAL A 91 17.79 28.17 4.79
C VAL A 91 19.22 27.65 4.65
N ARG A 92 20.17 28.57 4.82
CA ARG A 92 21.58 28.23 4.99
C ARG A 92 21.71 27.51 6.34
N ARG A 93 22.08 26.25 6.36
CA ARG A 93 22.57 25.62 7.58
C ARG A 93 23.84 26.36 8.00
N SER A 94 23.88 26.87 9.21
CA SER A 94 24.95 27.74 9.72
C SER A 94 26.37 27.17 9.59
N ASP A 95 26.52 25.87 9.39
CA ASP A 95 27.79 25.16 9.36
C ASP A 95 28.28 24.77 7.95
N GLN A 96 27.50 25.08 6.89
CA GLN A 96 27.88 24.72 5.53
C GLN A 96 27.88 25.96 4.63
N SER A 97 29.03 26.25 4.03
CA SER A 97 29.21 27.32 3.04
C SER A 97 28.41 27.10 1.76
N GLU A 98 27.94 25.90 1.53
CA GLU A 98 27.11 25.53 0.37
C GLU A 98 25.64 25.51 0.72
N GLN A 99 24.80 26.01 -0.18
CA GLN A 99 23.35 25.89 -0.08
C GLN A 99 22.97 24.42 -0.11
N ALA A 100 22.13 24.00 0.83
CA ALA A 100 21.64 22.63 0.84
C ALA A 100 20.79 22.38 -0.41
N LEU A 101 21.18 21.40 -1.20
CA LEU A 101 20.52 20.98 -2.41
C LEU A 101 19.91 19.61 -2.19
N ASP A 102 18.59 19.53 -2.32
CA ASP A 102 17.89 18.25 -2.31
C ASP A 102 17.62 17.81 -3.75
N ARG A 103 18.09 16.60 -4.11
CA ARG A 103 17.89 16.03 -5.42
C ARG A 103 17.03 14.79 -5.33
N TYR A 104 15.95 14.79 -6.08
CA TYR A 104 14.99 13.69 -6.15
C TYR A 104 15.01 13.07 -7.53
N TRP A 105 15.11 11.75 -7.61
CA TRP A 105 14.97 11.01 -8.87
C TRP A 105 14.41 9.62 -8.65
N LEU A 106 13.86 9.06 -9.72
CA LEU A 106 13.39 7.69 -9.75
C LEU A 106 14.55 6.76 -10.15
N ARG A 107 14.88 5.81 -9.27
CA ARG A 107 15.92 4.80 -9.52
C ARG A 107 15.43 3.43 -9.08
N ASN A 108 15.45 2.44 -10.00
CA ASN A 108 15.05 1.06 -9.71
C ASN A 108 13.69 0.93 -9.01
N GLY A 109 12.68 1.68 -9.49
CA GLY A 109 11.35 1.65 -8.90
C GLY A 109 11.23 2.31 -7.52
N ARG A 110 12.19 3.16 -7.14
CA ARG A 110 12.18 3.88 -5.86
C ARG A 110 12.53 5.34 -6.06
N ILE A 111 11.87 6.22 -5.30
CA ILE A 111 12.27 7.62 -5.24
C ILE A 111 13.44 7.73 -4.26
N VAL A 112 14.54 8.30 -4.73
CA VAL A 112 15.79 8.43 -3.97
C VAL A 112 16.06 9.91 -3.73
N LEU A 113 16.52 10.24 -2.52
CA LEU A 113 16.97 11.58 -2.13
C LEU A 113 18.49 11.61 -2.08
N ASN A 114 19.09 12.55 -2.77
CA ASN A 114 20.52 12.80 -2.84
C ASN A 114 21.36 11.60 -3.29
N TYR A 115 22.65 11.79 -3.50
CA TYR A 115 23.57 10.72 -3.95
C TYR A 115 23.76 9.59 -2.93
N ALA A 116 23.40 9.81 -1.67
CA ALA A 116 23.63 8.88 -0.58
C ALA A 116 22.61 7.72 -0.50
N SER A 117 21.82 7.49 -1.53
CA SER A 117 20.99 6.28 -1.69
C SER A 117 19.97 6.02 -0.58
N PHE A 118 19.44 7.05 0.07
CA PHE A 118 18.30 6.84 0.95
C PHE A 118 17.02 6.78 0.12
N PRO A 119 16.44 5.58 -0.10
CA PRO A 119 15.15 5.50 -0.75
C PRO A 119 14.10 6.10 0.16
N ILE A 120 13.28 7.00 -0.39
CA ILE A 120 12.13 7.56 0.32
C ILE A 120 10.96 6.58 0.27
N THR A 121 10.90 5.79 -0.81
CA THR A 121 9.90 4.74 -1.02
C THR A 121 10.56 3.38 -1.03
N GLY A 122 9.84 2.33 -0.59
CA GLY A 122 10.35 0.96 -0.57
C GLY A 122 11.49 0.75 0.44
N SER A 123 11.56 1.57 1.49
CA SER A 123 12.60 1.48 2.53
C SER A 123 12.31 0.39 3.54
N PHE A 124 11.07 -0.03 3.69
CA PHE A 124 10.72 -1.15 4.55
C PHE A 124 11.09 -2.47 3.88
N ALA A 125 11.86 -3.28 4.57
CA ALA A 125 12.22 -4.61 4.11
C ALA A 125 10.96 -5.45 3.91
N GLY A 126 10.64 -5.78 2.66
CA GLY A 126 9.42 -6.51 2.31
C GLY A 126 8.30 -5.67 1.73
N ALA A 127 8.41 -4.34 1.73
CA ALA A 127 7.43 -3.49 1.08
C ALA A 127 7.43 -3.76 -0.43
N GLY A 128 6.39 -4.44 -0.87
CA GLY A 128 6.14 -4.75 -2.27
C GLY A 128 5.71 -3.53 -3.07
N VAL A 129 6.38 -2.38 -2.87
CA VAL A 129 6.05 -1.11 -3.53
C VAL A 129 7.08 -0.77 -4.58
N SER A 130 6.63 -0.54 -5.81
CA SER A 130 7.44 -0.07 -6.92
C SER A 130 6.84 1.19 -7.50
N VAL A 131 7.63 2.27 -7.55
CA VAL A 131 7.23 3.52 -8.20
C VAL A 131 7.52 3.39 -9.70
N SER A 132 6.48 3.55 -10.51
CA SER A 132 6.56 3.44 -11.97
C SER A 132 6.79 4.80 -12.64
N ALA A 133 6.30 5.90 -12.04
CA ALA A 133 6.48 7.24 -12.56
C ALA A 133 6.60 8.28 -11.44
N PHE A 134 7.48 9.26 -11.66
CA PHE A 134 7.67 10.41 -10.79
C PHE A 134 7.94 11.63 -11.66
N SER A 135 7.19 12.70 -11.46
CA SER A 135 7.37 13.94 -12.20
C SER A 135 7.05 15.17 -11.35
N ILE A 136 7.80 16.24 -11.58
CA ILE A 136 7.54 17.56 -11.03
C ILE A 136 7.53 18.55 -12.20
N THR A 137 6.37 19.13 -12.49
CA THR A 137 6.19 20.02 -13.63
C THR A 137 5.74 21.40 -13.19
N PRO A 138 6.33 22.47 -13.72
CA PRO A 138 5.83 23.82 -13.45
C PRO A 138 4.47 24.01 -14.12
N ASP A 139 3.61 24.81 -13.50
CA ASP A 139 2.36 25.23 -14.13
C ASP A 139 2.62 26.19 -15.28
N LEU A 140 1.79 26.12 -16.31
CA LEU A 140 1.92 26.91 -17.53
C LEU A 140 1.67 28.42 -17.29
N TRP A 141 0.81 28.73 -16.34
CA TRP A 141 0.35 30.10 -16.08
C TRP A 141 1.05 30.72 -14.87
N ASN A 142 1.54 29.89 -13.97
CA ASN A 142 2.16 30.36 -12.73
C ASN A 142 3.51 29.67 -12.51
N PRO A 143 4.64 30.34 -12.79
CA PRO A 143 5.96 29.76 -12.70
C PRO A 143 6.39 29.37 -11.28
N ARG A 144 5.59 29.72 -10.26
CA ARG A 144 5.82 29.33 -8.86
C ARG A 144 4.97 28.15 -8.40
N LEU A 145 4.01 27.73 -9.21
CA LEU A 145 3.16 26.58 -8.92
C LEU A 145 3.77 25.37 -9.61
N TYR A 146 4.01 24.32 -8.84
CA TYR A 146 4.54 23.05 -9.34
C TYR A 146 3.57 21.93 -9.05
N HIS A 147 3.35 21.07 -10.04
CA HIS A 147 2.55 19.87 -9.93
C HIS A 147 3.47 18.67 -9.73
N ILE A 148 3.24 17.92 -8.65
CA ILE A 148 3.98 16.74 -8.28
C ILE A 148 3.08 15.54 -8.52
N ALA A 149 3.52 14.60 -9.36
CA ALA A 149 2.80 13.37 -9.62
C ALA A 149 3.69 12.17 -9.33
N ILE A 150 3.16 11.23 -8.56
CA ILE A 150 3.83 9.98 -8.20
C ILE A 150 2.86 8.84 -8.51
N THR A 151 3.33 7.83 -9.25
CA THR A 151 2.57 6.62 -9.54
C THR A 151 3.34 5.42 -9.02
N GLY A 152 2.71 4.66 -8.14
CA GLY A 152 3.28 3.45 -7.57
C GLY A 152 2.39 2.24 -7.80
N THR A 153 2.99 1.08 -7.79
CA THR A 153 2.32 -0.21 -7.98
C THR A 153 2.71 -1.15 -6.86
N SER A 154 1.72 -1.82 -6.25
CA SER A 154 1.95 -2.91 -5.32
C SER A 154 2.43 -4.14 -6.11
N THR A 155 3.57 -4.70 -5.73
CA THR A 155 4.08 -5.93 -6.35
C THR A 155 3.30 -7.17 -5.91
N ALA A 156 2.61 -7.10 -4.77
CA ALA A 156 1.79 -8.19 -4.25
C ALA A 156 0.44 -8.29 -4.96
N THR A 157 -0.26 -7.15 -5.12
CA THR A 157 -1.61 -7.11 -5.69
C THR A 157 -1.64 -6.70 -7.16
N GLY A 158 -0.56 -6.09 -7.67
CA GLY A 158 -0.51 -5.47 -9.00
C GLY A 158 -1.35 -4.18 -9.11
N ARG A 159 -1.99 -3.73 -8.04
CA ARG A 159 -2.79 -2.51 -8.05
C ARG A 159 -1.90 -1.28 -8.11
N THR A 160 -2.35 -0.29 -8.87
CA THR A 160 -1.63 0.97 -9.08
C THR A 160 -2.33 2.08 -8.32
N HIS A 161 -1.56 2.93 -7.66
CA HIS A 161 -2.05 4.14 -7.02
C HIS A 161 -1.31 5.35 -7.54
N ARG A 162 -2.03 6.47 -7.77
CA ARG A 162 -1.47 7.74 -8.23
C ARG A 162 -1.80 8.84 -7.24
N ILE A 163 -0.79 9.60 -6.85
CA ILE A 163 -0.92 10.79 -6.02
C ILE A 163 -0.52 11.98 -6.86
N GLU A 164 -1.39 12.99 -6.90
CA GLU A 164 -1.12 14.28 -7.50
C GLU A 164 -1.32 15.36 -6.44
N THR A 165 -0.36 16.25 -6.35
CA THR A 165 -0.43 17.40 -5.45
C THR A 165 0.22 18.60 -6.11
N SER A 166 -0.10 19.79 -5.63
CA SER A 166 0.48 21.02 -6.12
C SER A 166 1.10 21.80 -4.98
N VAL A 167 2.27 22.37 -5.23
CA VAL A 167 3.00 23.16 -4.25
C VAL A 167 3.29 24.54 -4.83
N TYR A 168 3.06 25.57 -4.02
CA TYR A 168 3.36 26.96 -4.36
C TYR A 168 4.63 27.41 -3.65
N LEU A 169 5.65 27.81 -4.40
CA LEU A 169 6.90 28.32 -3.84
C LEU A 169 6.71 29.74 -3.30
N ARG A 170 7.01 29.94 -2.02
CA ARG A 170 6.93 31.26 -1.38
C ARG A 170 8.05 32.14 -1.90
N GLU A 171 7.73 33.41 -2.11
CA GLU A 171 8.72 34.46 -2.40
C GLU A 171 9.70 34.62 -1.23
N ASN A 172 10.99 34.80 -1.53
CA ASN A 172 11.92 35.25 -0.53
C ASN A 172 11.49 36.66 -0.10
N MET A 173 10.97 36.79 1.12
CA MET A 173 10.84 38.08 1.78
C MET A 173 12.22 38.56 2.28
N SER A 174 13.25 38.45 1.44
CA SER A 174 14.56 39.09 1.70
C SER A 174 14.57 40.48 1.14
N GLY A 175 13.84 41.36 1.80
CA GLY A 175 13.74 42.78 1.41
C GLY A 175 13.14 43.63 2.52
N TYR A 176 13.75 43.52 3.71
CA TYR A 176 13.74 44.60 4.72
C TYR A 176 15.02 44.50 5.52
#